data_c7fb909552a05c210af018b3dd674464
#
_entry.id   c7fb909552a05c210af018b3dd674464
#
_cell.length_a   1.000
_cell.length_b   1.000
_cell.length_c   1.000
_cell.angle_alpha   90.00
_cell.angle_beta   90.00
_cell.angle_gamma   90.00
#
_symmetry.space_group_name_H-M   'P 1'
#
loop_
_entity.id
_entity.type
_entity.pdbx_description
1 polymer ?
#
loop_
_entity_poly.entity_id
_entity_poly.type
_entity_poly.pdbx_seq_one_letter_code
_entity_poly.pdbx_strand_id
1 'polypeptide(L)'
;VAAPRLVPAAGYRATLRSVLVGPSVTPRIMRSPTILVFDSGVGGLTVFREIARARPDARYVYAADDALFPYGRIPEAELITRVISLMERLIETHNPDLVVIACNTASVQVLPALRARFAIPFVGTVPAIKPACAASQSKHVSVLGTEATVAREYTHALIRSFGRGCDVTLVGSGNLAALAEAALAGEAIDDEAIRAEIAPCFVADGSERTDTIVLACTHFPLLLDRFERLAPWPVRWIDPAPAIARRVVELIGPAAGKPMQAQARAIFTSGRAASADLAAALGQFGLSAAEFAPPAAPSSFDTPSVSA
;
A
#
# COMPACT_ATOMS: atom_id res chain seq x y z
N VAL A 1 -15.55 -12.41 40.92
CA VAL A 1 -14.73 -12.21 39.70
C VAL A 1 -15.45 -11.19 38.86
N ALA A 2 -14.95 -9.94 38.83
CA ALA A 2 -15.58 -8.82 38.13
C ALA A 2 -15.17 -8.85 36.65
N ALA A 3 -16.17 -8.75 35.76
CA ALA A 3 -15.98 -8.65 34.31
C ALA A 3 -15.34 -7.30 33.94
N PRO A 4 -14.45 -7.25 32.92
CA PRO A 4 -13.81 -6.00 32.49
C PRO A 4 -14.85 -5.06 31.85
N ARG A 5 -14.86 -3.80 32.30
CA ARG A 5 -15.68 -2.72 31.74
C ARG A 5 -15.22 -2.39 30.34
N LEU A 6 -16.13 -2.53 29.37
CA LEU A 6 -15.93 -2.05 27.98
C LEU A 6 -15.80 -0.51 27.97
N VAL A 7 -14.72 0.00 27.42
CA VAL A 7 -14.50 1.43 27.18
C VAL A 7 -15.44 1.89 26.05
N PRO A 8 -16.15 3.04 26.18
CA PRO A 8 -17.14 3.45 25.20
C PRO A 8 -16.52 3.77 23.83
N ALA A 9 -17.20 3.37 22.76
CA ALA A 9 -16.82 3.50 21.36
C ALA A 9 -16.65 4.95 20.81
N ALA A 10 -16.81 5.98 21.65
CA ALA A 10 -16.75 7.38 21.25
C ALA A 10 -15.34 7.85 20.82
N GLY A 11 -14.28 7.31 21.42
CA GLY A 11 -12.90 7.71 21.07
C GLY A 11 -12.42 7.25 19.69
N TYR A 12 -12.91 6.10 19.24
CA TYR A 12 -12.50 5.50 17.97
C TYR A 12 -13.12 6.18 16.73
N ARG A 13 -14.31 6.78 16.85
CA ARG A 13 -14.94 7.56 15.77
C ARG A 13 -14.15 8.85 15.45
N ALA A 14 -13.54 9.47 16.45
CA ALA A 14 -12.70 10.65 16.26
C ALA A 14 -11.39 10.30 15.54
N THR A 15 -10.79 9.14 15.86
CA THR A 15 -9.53 8.69 15.27
C THR A 15 -9.70 8.31 13.79
N LEU A 16 -10.84 7.68 13.42
CA LEU A 16 -11.13 7.34 12.03
C LEU A 16 -11.37 8.60 11.16
N ARG A 17 -11.98 9.65 11.71
CA ARG A 17 -12.12 10.93 11.01
C ARG A 17 -10.78 11.63 10.79
N SER A 18 -9.88 11.61 11.75
CA SER A 18 -8.54 12.22 11.62
C SER A 18 -7.63 11.49 10.65
N VAL A 19 -7.82 10.19 10.44
CA VAL A 19 -7.08 9.41 9.45
C VAL A 19 -7.53 9.73 8.03
N LEU A 20 -8.80 10.12 7.84
CA LEU A 20 -9.38 10.43 6.52
C LEU A 20 -9.35 11.93 6.16
N VAL A 21 -9.13 12.82 7.14
CA VAL A 21 -9.14 14.28 6.94
C VAL A 21 -7.78 14.83 7.36
N GLY A 22 -6.82 14.84 6.45
CA GLY A 22 -5.63 15.67 6.56
C GLY A 22 -6.00 17.17 6.46
N PRO A 23 -5.09 18.09 6.86
CA PRO A 23 -5.34 19.52 6.80
C PRO A 23 -5.80 19.94 5.40
N SER A 24 -6.75 20.88 5.32
CA SER A 24 -7.22 21.48 4.09
C SER A 24 -6.04 22.18 3.40
N VAL A 25 -5.48 21.52 2.37
CA VAL A 25 -4.38 22.08 1.59
C VAL A 25 -5.00 22.81 0.40
N THR A 26 -4.86 24.12 0.37
CA THR A 26 -5.22 24.95 -0.79
C THR A 26 -4.35 24.51 -1.99
N PRO A 27 -4.92 24.25 -3.17
CA PRO A 27 -4.15 23.81 -4.32
C PRO A 27 -3.12 24.87 -4.75
N ARG A 28 -1.86 24.57 -4.64
CA ARG A 28 -0.77 25.42 -5.13
C ARG A 28 -0.38 24.93 -6.52
N ILE A 29 -1.07 25.40 -7.55
CA ILE A 29 -0.85 24.91 -8.89
C ILE A 29 -0.38 26.02 -9.83
N MET A 30 0.93 26.12 -10.04
CA MET A 30 1.54 26.75 -11.22
C MET A 30 2.71 25.91 -11.79
N ARG A 31 3.06 24.77 -11.21
CA ARG A 31 4.12 23.87 -11.67
C ARG A 31 3.67 22.42 -11.63
N SER A 32 4.28 21.57 -12.47
CA SER A 32 4.09 20.12 -12.39
C SER A 32 4.46 19.62 -11.00
N PRO A 33 3.54 18.99 -10.25
CA PRO A 33 3.84 18.50 -8.90
C PRO A 33 4.80 17.32 -8.95
N THR A 34 5.60 17.15 -7.90
CA THR A 34 6.40 15.96 -7.66
C THR A 34 5.64 15.04 -6.70
N ILE A 35 5.36 13.82 -7.11
CA ILE A 35 4.67 12.81 -6.31
C ILE A 35 5.66 11.69 -6.00
N LEU A 36 5.87 11.44 -4.71
CA LEU A 36 6.63 10.29 -4.22
C LEU A 36 5.65 9.16 -3.93
N VAL A 37 5.83 8.01 -4.58
CA VAL A 37 5.08 6.77 -4.30
C VAL A 37 6.02 5.80 -3.60
N PHE A 38 5.68 5.40 -2.40
CA PHE A 38 6.48 4.52 -1.55
C PHE A 38 5.77 3.19 -1.31
N ASP A 39 6.49 2.11 -1.47
CA ASP A 39 6.03 0.74 -1.17
C ASP A 39 7.14 -0.10 -0.52
N SER A 40 6.79 -1.25 0.02
CA SER A 40 7.74 -2.23 0.54
C SER A 40 8.52 -2.99 -0.56
N GLY A 41 8.01 -2.95 -1.79
CA GLY A 41 8.55 -3.66 -2.94
C GLY A 41 8.01 -3.08 -4.25
N VAL A 42 7.70 -3.96 -5.21
CA VAL A 42 7.18 -3.53 -6.53
C VAL A 42 5.66 -3.59 -6.65
N GLY A 43 4.94 -4.06 -5.62
CA GLY A 43 3.47 -4.11 -5.62
C GLY A 43 2.81 -2.75 -5.85
N GLY A 44 3.38 -1.70 -5.28
CA GLY A 44 2.91 -0.32 -5.42
C GLY A 44 2.93 0.22 -6.86
N LEU A 45 3.50 -0.49 -7.83
CA LEU A 45 3.43 -0.15 -9.25
C LEU A 45 1.99 -0.10 -9.77
N THR A 46 1.10 -0.92 -9.21
CA THR A 46 -0.34 -0.91 -9.54
C THR A 46 -0.98 0.42 -9.13
N VAL A 47 -0.66 0.91 -7.94
CA VAL A 47 -1.09 2.21 -7.42
C VAL A 47 -0.46 3.35 -8.21
N PHE A 48 0.85 3.28 -8.46
CA PHE A 48 1.57 4.25 -9.28
C PHE A 48 0.92 4.42 -10.66
N ARG A 49 0.58 3.33 -11.35
CA ARG A 49 -0.07 3.36 -12.67
C ARG A 49 -1.36 4.17 -12.67
N GLU A 50 -2.21 3.98 -11.69
CA GLU A 50 -3.49 4.70 -11.60
C GLU A 50 -3.28 6.18 -11.28
N ILE A 51 -2.29 6.52 -10.44
CA ILE A 51 -1.93 7.90 -10.16
C ILE A 51 -1.35 8.58 -11.40
N ALA A 52 -0.43 7.90 -12.11
CA ALA A 52 0.18 8.44 -13.31
C ALA A 52 -0.85 8.69 -14.44
N ARG A 53 -1.87 7.82 -14.56
CA ARG A 53 -3.01 8.05 -15.46
C ARG A 53 -3.84 9.27 -15.07
N ALA A 54 -4.08 9.45 -13.76
CA ALA A 54 -4.87 10.58 -13.26
C ALA A 54 -4.11 11.92 -13.27
N ARG A 55 -2.77 11.88 -13.16
CA ARG A 55 -1.88 13.05 -13.13
C ARG A 55 -0.69 12.87 -14.09
N PRO A 56 -0.94 12.79 -15.40
CA PRO A 56 0.13 12.60 -16.40
C PRO A 56 1.08 13.80 -16.52
N ASP A 57 0.76 14.92 -15.89
CA ASP A 57 1.56 16.14 -15.80
C ASP A 57 2.53 16.17 -14.61
N ALA A 58 2.48 15.18 -13.70
CA ALA A 58 3.32 15.12 -12.51
C ALA A 58 4.70 14.50 -12.79
N ARG A 59 5.69 14.87 -11.96
CA ARG A 59 6.97 14.14 -11.83
C ARG A 59 6.81 13.05 -10.80
N TYR A 60 7.45 11.92 -11.02
CA TYR A 60 7.30 10.76 -10.16
C TYR A 60 8.63 10.24 -9.65
N VAL A 61 8.64 9.92 -8.36
CA VAL A 61 9.65 9.08 -7.72
C VAL A 61 8.93 7.89 -7.13
N TYR A 62 9.25 6.70 -7.59
CA TYR A 62 8.81 5.46 -6.97
C TYR A 62 9.93 4.96 -6.07
N ALA A 63 9.65 4.70 -4.81
CA ALA A 63 10.65 4.19 -3.86
C ALA A 63 10.16 2.86 -3.27
N ALA A 64 10.91 1.80 -3.54
CA ALA A 64 10.71 0.46 -3.00
C ALA A 64 11.68 0.19 -1.85
N ASP A 65 11.17 -0.14 -0.66
CA ASP A 65 12.02 -0.60 0.46
C ASP A 65 12.22 -2.12 0.40
N ASP A 66 12.77 -2.58 -0.71
CA ASP A 66 13.06 -3.97 -1.02
C ASP A 66 14.12 -4.59 -0.11
N ALA A 67 14.91 -3.78 0.60
CA ALA A 67 15.86 -4.25 1.59
C ALA A 67 15.18 -4.91 2.81
N LEU A 68 13.94 -4.53 3.14
CA LEU A 68 13.16 -5.07 4.25
C LEU A 68 11.85 -5.77 3.82
N PHE A 69 11.74 -6.10 2.54
CA PHE A 69 10.59 -6.86 2.02
C PHE A 69 10.56 -8.30 2.58
N PRO A 70 9.39 -8.83 2.96
CA PRO A 70 8.07 -8.20 3.02
C PRO A 70 7.77 -7.60 4.40
N TYR A 71 7.14 -6.43 4.43
CA TYR A 71 6.78 -5.70 5.65
C TYR A 71 5.82 -6.44 6.58
N GLY A 72 5.07 -7.42 6.09
CA GLY A 72 4.14 -8.22 6.89
C GLY A 72 4.80 -8.99 8.04
N ARG A 73 6.12 -9.14 8.03
CA ARG A 73 6.89 -9.87 9.06
C ARG A 73 7.66 -8.95 10.00
N ILE A 74 7.62 -7.63 9.78
CA ILE A 74 8.40 -6.65 10.56
C ILE A 74 7.59 -6.19 11.78
N PRO A 75 8.19 -6.12 12.98
CA PRO A 75 7.56 -5.53 14.15
C PRO A 75 7.20 -4.06 13.91
N GLU A 76 6.03 -3.64 14.43
CA GLU A 76 5.47 -2.30 14.16
C GLU A 76 6.44 -1.16 14.51
N ALA A 77 7.07 -1.21 15.68
CA ALA A 77 8.00 -0.16 16.14
C ALA A 77 9.23 -0.04 15.22
N GLU A 78 9.75 -1.17 14.75
CA GLU A 78 10.86 -1.22 13.80
C GLU A 78 10.45 -0.66 12.45
N LEU A 79 9.29 -1.05 11.95
CA LEU A 79 8.75 -0.55 10.69
C LEU A 79 8.52 0.96 10.72
N ILE A 80 7.94 1.49 11.81
CA ILE A 80 7.74 2.94 11.98
C ILE A 80 9.08 3.67 11.92
N THR A 81 10.08 3.22 12.70
CA THR A 81 11.42 3.82 12.73
C THR A 81 12.06 3.80 11.35
N ARG A 82 12.03 2.67 10.67
CA ARG A 82 12.58 2.49 9.32
C ARG A 82 11.95 3.44 8.33
N VAL A 83 10.62 3.46 8.26
CA VAL A 83 9.91 4.27 7.25
C VAL A 83 10.07 5.76 7.52
N ILE A 84 10.10 6.21 8.79
CA ILE A 84 10.38 7.62 9.10
C ILE A 84 11.77 8.01 8.58
N SER A 85 12.80 7.21 8.88
CA SER A 85 14.17 7.50 8.43
C SER A 85 14.29 7.54 6.90
N LEU A 86 13.61 6.63 6.20
CA LEU A 86 13.57 6.67 4.74
C LEU A 86 12.84 7.89 4.21
N MET A 87 11.71 8.27 4.81
CA MET A 87 10.94 9.44 4.40
C MET A 87 11.71 10.73 4.60
N GLU A 88 12.47 10.88 5.69
CA GLU A 88 13.34 12.04 5.91
C GLU A 88 14.27 12.26 4.71
N ARG A 89 14.96 11.22 4.30
CA ARG A 89 15.90 11.27 3.17
C ARG A 89 15.22 11.49 1.83
N LEU A 90 14.13 10.76 1.57
CA LEU A 90 13.40 10.85 0.30
C LEU A 90 12.75 12.23 0.13
N ILE A 91 12.20 12.79 1.20
CA ILE A 91 11.59 14.12 1.20
C ILE A 91 12.65 15.20 1.00
N GLU A 92 13.77 15.10 1.72
CA GLU A 92 14.89 16.04 1.58
C GLU A 92 15.47 16.02 0.16
N THR A 93 15.68 14.81 -0.40
CA THR A 93 16.30 14.65 -1.73
C THR A 93 15.37 15.08 -2.87
N HIS A 94 14.08 14.75 -2.78
CA HIS A 94 13.16 14.89 -3.92
C HIS A 94 12.15 16.02 -3.77
N ASN A 95 12.03 16.62 -2.58
CA ASN A 95 11.11 17.72 -2.25
C ASN A 95 9.71 17.49 -2.85
N PRO A 96 9.02 16.37 -2.53
CA PRO A 96 7.73 16.05 -3.10
C PRO A 96 6.64 16.98 -2.61
N ASP A 97 5.66 17.25 -3.46
CA ASP A 97 4.45 18.00 -3.10
C ASP A 97 3.42 17.11 -2.39
N LEU A 98 3.52 15.80 -2.57
CA LEU A 98 2.66 14.78 -1.96
C LEU A 98 3.39 13.44 -1.91
N VAL A 99 3.16 12.68 -0.83
CA VAL A 99 3.64 11.30 -0.68
C VAL A 99 2.46 10.34 -0.66
N VAL A 100 2.57 9.25 -1.43
CA VAL A 100 1.64 8.13 -1.39
C VAL A 100 2.34 6.94 -0.74
N ILE A 101 1.84 6.48 0.39
CA ILE A 101 2.23 5.19 0.98
C ILE A 101 1.34 4.13 0.34
N ALA A 102 1.86 3.48 -0.71
CA ALA A 102 1.10 2.51 -1.48
C ALA A 102 0.91 1.20 -0.72
N CYS A 103 1.90 0.77 0.08
CA CYS A 103 1.84 -0.45 0.88
C CYS A 103 0.70 -0.42 1.91
N ASN A 104 -0.20 -1.43 1.88
CA ASN A 104 -1.29 -1.57 2.85
C ASN A 104 -0.75 -1.76 4.27
N THR A 105 0.24 -2.64 4.44
CA THR A 105 0.87 -2.92 5.74
C THR A 105 1.48 -1.66 6.34
N ALA A 106 2.24 -0.89 5.55
CA ALA A 106 2.82 0.37 5.99
C ALA A 106 1.73 1.41 6.29
N SER A 107 0.74 1.56 5.41
CA SER A 107 -0.30 2.59 5.58
C SER A 107 -1.02 2.49 6.91
N VAL A 108 -1.40 1.29 7.35
CA VAL A 108 -2.14 1.12 8.62
C VAL A 108 -1.26 1.32 9.85
N GLN A 109 0.07 1.23 9.72
CA GLN A 109 1.00 1.30 10.85
C GLN A 109 1.72 2.65 10.95
N VAL A 110 2.18 3.21 9.82
CA VAL A 110 3.12 4.34 9.85
C VAL A 110 2.49 5.70 9.56
N LEU A 111 1.34 5.76 8.90
CA LEU A 111 0.74 7.05 8.50
C LEU A 111 0.50 8.04 9.66
N PRO A 112 0.04 7.63 10.84
CA PRO A 112 -0.10 8.56 11.96
C PRO A 112 1.22 9.23 12.34
N ALA A 113 2.32 8.45 12.42
CA ALA A 113 3.64 8.94 12.75
C ALA A 113 4.21 9.88 11.65
N LEU A 114 4.03 9.51 10.37
CA LEU A 114 4.46 10.35 9.25
C LEU A 114 3.73 11.70 9.23
N ARG A 115 2.42 11.69 9.43
CA ARG A 115 1.61 12.93 9.47
C ARG A 115 1.92 13.82 10.66
N ALA A 116 2.36 13.25 11.77
CA ALA A 116 2.82 14.01 12.92
C ALA A 116 4.22 14.63 12.70
N ARG A 117 5.07 13.96 11.90
CA ARG A 117 6.47 14.35 11.68
C ARG A 117 6.66 15.33 10.54
N PHE A 118 5.87 15.24 9.47
CA PHE A 118 6.08 15.99 8.23
C PHE A 118 4.86 16.85 7.87
N ALA A 119 5.09 18.06 7.37
CA ALA A 119 4.03 19.00 7.00
C ALA A 119 3.41 18.73 5.61
N ILE A 120 4.03 17.84 4.79
CA ILE A 120 3.51 17.51 3.46
C ILE A 120 2.31 16.55 3.55
N PRO A 121 1.40 16.55 2.57
CA PRO A 121 0.27 15.64 2.56
C PRO A 121 0.70 14.19 2.29
N PHE A 122 0.14 13.26 3.07
CA PHE A 122 0.30 11.82 2.89
C PHE A 122 -1.03 11.16 2.53
N VAL A 123 -1.02 10.43 1.42
CA VAL A 123 -2.10 9.51 1.03
C VAL A 123 -1.67 8.09 1.35
N GLY A 124 -2.51 7.33 2.02
CA GLY A 124 -2.30 5.92 2.25
C GLY A 124 -3.39 5.08 1.63
N THR A 125 -3.23 3.78 1.73
CA THR A 125 -4.23 2.81 1.32
C THR A 125 -4.78 2.06 2.53
N VAL A 126 -6.04 1.67 2.42
CA VAL A 126 -6.71 0.85 3.43
C VAL A 126 -7.61 -0.16 2.71
N PRO A 127 -7.90 -1.32 3.34
CA PRO A 127 -8.82 -2.28 2.77
C PRO A 127 -10.15 -1.63 2.37
N ALA A 128 -10.57 -1.84 1.12
CA ALA A 128 -11.73 -1.18 0.51
C ALA A 128 -13.08 -1.80 0.96
N ILE A 129 -13.27 -1.99 2.28
CA ILE A 129 -14.42 -2.70 2.87
C ILE A 129 -15.74 -1.99 2.54
N LYS A 130 -15.78 -0.65 2.72
CA LYS A 130 -16.99 0.12 2.43
C LYS A 130 -17.50 -0.04 1.00
N PRO A 131 -16.70 0.18 -0.05
CA PRO A 131 -17.16 -0.03 -1.43
C PRO A 131 -17.45 -1.50 -1.73
N ALA A 132 -16.74 -2.45 -1.13
CA ALA A 132 -16.99 -3.87 -1.33
C ALA A 132 -18.37 -4.28 -0.80
N CYS A 133 -18.69 -3.93 0.45
CA CYS A 133 -20.00 -4.20 1.04
C CYS A 133 -21.14 -3.49 0.31
N ALA A 134 -20.90 -2.31 -0.25
CA ALA A 134 -21.88 -1.61 -1.07
C ALA A 134 -22.12 -2.32 -2.41
N ALA A 135 -21.08 -2.91 -3.01
CA ALA A 135 -21.13 -3.56 -4.31
C ALA A 135 -21.62 -5.02 -4.25
N SER A 136 -21.41 -5.70 -3.13
CA SER A 136 -21.82 -7.09 -2.93
C SER A 136 -23.35 -7.25 -2.93
N GLN A 137 -23.85 -8.24 -3.69
CA GLN A 137 -25.26 -8.63 -3.73
C GLN A 137 -25.58 -9.69 -2.68
N SER A 138 -24.72 -10.73 -2.59
CA SER A 138 -24.87 -11.80 -1.59
C SER A 138 -24.58 -11.35 -0.17
N LYS A 139 -23.91 -10.23 0.02
CA LYS A 139 -23.38 -9.73 1.29
C LYS A 139 -22.28 -10.60 1.92
N HIS A 140 -21.77 -11.59 1.18
CA HIS A 140 -20.56 -12.33 1.53
C HIS A 140 -19.35 -11.70 0.83
N VAL A 141 -18.49 -11.06 1.63
CA VAL A 141 -17.32 -10.30 1.17
C VAL A 141 -16.07 -10.90 1.80
N SER A 142 -15.05 -11.20 1.01
CA SER A 142 -13.75 -11.60 1.54
C SER A 142 -12.73 -10.45 1.40
N VAL A 143 -11.83 -10.35 2.37
CA VAL A 143 -10.71 -9.40 2.35
C VAL A 143 -9.42 -10.23 2.33
N LEU A 144 -8.77 -10.24 1.17
CA LEU A 144 -7.49 -10.92 0.96
C LEU A 144 -6.36 -9.91 1.19
N GLY A 145 -5.56 -10.13 2.23
CA GLY A 145 -4.46 -9.25 2.61
C GLY A 145 -3.22 -10.03 3.05
N THR A 146 -2.17 -9.34 3.48
CA THR A 146 -1.10 -10.01 4.23
C THR A 146 -1.62 -10.41 5.61
N GLU A 147 -1.00 -11.42 6.24
CA GLU A 147 -1.34 -11.82 7.61
C GLU A 147 -1.33 -10.63 8.57
N ALA A 148 -0.32 -9.76 8.45
CA ALA A 148 -0.25 -8.53 9.26
C ALA A 148 -1.39 -7.56 8.97
N THR A 149 -1.86 -7.43 7.73
CA THR A 149 -2.96 -6.51 7.39
C THR A 149 -4.29 -6.99 7.95
N VAL A 150 -4.59 -8.28 7.83
CA VAL A 150 -5.87 -8.84 8.30
C VAL A 150 -5.94 -8.97 9.82
N ALA A 151 -4.82 -9.20 10.50
CA ALA A 151 -4.75 -9.31 11.96
C ALA A 151 -4.86 -7.95 12.68
N ARG A 152 -4.75 -6.82 11.98
CA ARG A 152 -4.72 -5.49 12.63
C ARG A 152 -6.09 -5.05 13.12
N GLU A 153 -6.11 -4.49 14.34
CA GLU A 153 -7.31 -3.90 14.94
C GLU A 153 -7.92 -2.81 14.02
N TYR A 154 -7.09 -2.09 13.28
CA TYR A 154 -7.55 -1.13 12.29
C TYR A 154 -8.45 -1.77 11.21
N THR A 155 -8.09 -2.94 10.70
CA THR A 155 -8.91 -3.69 9.72
C THR A 155 -10.25 -4.12 10.34
N HIS A 156 -10.21 -4.64 11.57
CA HIS A 156 -11.42 -4.98 12.31
C HIS A 156 -12.30 -3.75 12.60
N ALA A 157 -11.71 -2.61 12.92
CA ALA A 157 -12.44 -1.35 13.11
C ALA A 157 -13.12 -0.86 11.82
N LEU A 158 -12.49 -1.04 10.66
CA LEU A 158 -13.10 -0.76 9.36
C LEU A 158 -14.32 -1.66 9.11
N ILE A 159 -14.23 -2.96 9.42
CA ILE A 159 -15.34 -3.91 9.29
C ILE A 159 -16.49 -3.48 10.21
N ARG A 160 -16.22 -3.21 11.49
CA ARG A 160 -17.26 -2.73 12.43
C ARG A 160 -17.93 -1.44 11.97
N SER A 161 -17.18 -0.56 11.31
CA SER A 161 -17.68 0.76 10.88
C SER A 161 -18.45 0.72 9.57
N PHE A 162 -18.05 -0.14 8.64
CA PHE A 162 -18.50 -0.11 7.26
C PHE A 162 -19.02 -1.46 6.73
N GLY A 163 -18.80 -2.55 7.46
CA GLY A 163 -19.22 -3.91 7.08
C GLY A 163 -20.64 -4.27 7.51
N ARG A 164 -21.43 -3.33 8.09
CA ARG A 164 -22.78 -3.63 8.56
C ARG A 164 -23.66 -4.19 7.44
N GLY A 165 -24.28 -5.35 7.72
CA GLY A 165 -25.11 -6.06 6.76
C GLY A 165 -24.32 -6.90 5.76
N CYS A 166 -23.01 -7.04 5.95
CA CYS A 166 -22.18 -7.99 5.23
C CYS A 166 -21.52 -8.98 6.19
N ASP A 167 -21.42 -10.22 5.75
CA ASP A 167 -20.50 -11.19 6.32
C ASP A 167 -19.13 -11.01 5.70
N VAL A 168 -18.13 -10.69 6.53
CA VAL A 168 -16.79 -10.32 6.04
C VAL A 168 -15.77 -11.35 6.52
N THR A 169 -15.27 -12.15 5.58
CA THR A 169 -14.20 -13.13 5.80
C THR A 169 -12.83 -12.47 5.63
N LEU A 170 -11.96 -12.59 6.62
CA LEU A 170 -10.58 -12.11 6.55
C LEU A 170 -9.65 -13.27 6.17
N VAL A 171 -8.89 -13.10 5.09
CA VAL A 171 -7.93 -14.10 4.60
C VAL A 171 -6.54 -13.47 4.54
N GLY A 172 -5.64 -13.99 5.39
CA GLY A 172 -4.22 -13.61 5.41
C GLY A 172 -3.39 -14.52 4.53
N SER A 173 -2.59 -13.96 3.64
CA SER A 173 -1.63 -14.68 2.81
C SER A 173 -0.22 -14.36 3.25
N GLY A 174 0.59 -15.39 3.45
CA GLY A 174 2.03 -15.27 3.74
C GLY A 174 2.92 -15.24 2.50
N ASN A 175 2.43 -15.73 1.36
CA ASN A 175 3.26 -16.00 0.19
C ASN A 175 2.90 -15.21 -1.07
N LEU A 176 1.64 -14.79 -1.26
CA LEU A 176 1.19 -14.12 -2.50
C LEU A 176 2.01 -12.89 -2.88
N ALA A 177 2.49 -12.12 -1.90
CA ALA A 177 3.32 -10.94 -2.19
C ALA A 177 4.67 -11.37 -2.81
N ALA A 178 5.31 -12.42 -2.29
CA ALA A 178 6.56 -12.96 -2.84
C ALA A 178 6.33 -13.59 -4.22
N LEU A 179 5.24 -14.31 -4.42
CA LEU A 179 4.86 -14.87 -5.72
C LEU A 179 4.63 -13.77 -6.77
N ALA A 180 4.05 -12.64 -6.37
CA ALA A 180 3.86 -11.50 -7.27
C ALA A 180 5.18 -10.83 -7.66
N GLU A 181 6.13 -10.68 -6.72
CA GLU A 181 7.49 -10.19 -7.01
C GLU A 181 8.21 -11.12 -7.97
N ALA A 182 8.20 -12.42 -7.72
CA ALA A 182 8.83 -13.44 -8.56
C ALA A 182 8.23 -13.45 -9.98
N ALA A 183 6.89 -13.37 -10.09
CA ALA A 183 6.22 -13.26 -11.39
C ALA A 183 6.65 -12.02 -12.19
N LEU A 184 6.80 -10.87 -11.51
CA LEU A 184 7.25 -9.64 -12.15
C LEU A 184 8.74 -9.71 -12.55
N ALA A 185 9.54 -10.48 -11.82
CA ALA A 185 10.93 -10.77 -12.15
C ALA A 185 11.10 -11.82 -13.27
N GLY A 186 9.99 -12.33 -13.87
CA GLY A 186 10.03 -13.30 -14.96
C GLY A 186 10.16 -14.75 -14.48
N GLU A 187 10.07 -15.02 -13.18
CA GLU A 187 10.16 -16.37 -12.64
C GLU A 187 8.87 -17.19 -12.91
N ALA A 188 9.04 -18.48 -13.09
CA ALA A 188 7.90 -19.39 -13.22
C ALA A 188 7.17 -19.52 -11.87
N ILE A 189 5.86 -19.28 -11.88
CA ILE A 189 5.01 -19.35 -10.69
C ILE A 189 4.05 -20.53 -10.80
N ASP A 190 3.96 -21.30 -9.74
CA ASP A 190 3.01 -22.40 -9.61
C ASP A 190 1.58 -21.86 -9.36
N ASP A 191 0.67 -22.16 -10.27
CA ASP A 191 -0.74 -21.78 -10.14
C ASP A 191 -1.42 -22.50 -8.96
N GLU A 192 -0.96 -23.69 -8.54
CA GLU A 192 -1.50 -24.39 -7.37
C GLU A 192 -1.15 -23.67 -6.07
N ALA A 193 0.06 -23.11 -5.97
CA ALA A 193 0.44 -22.26 -4.83
C ALA A 193 -0.46 -21.04 -4.72
N ILE A 194 -0.79 -20.40 -5.85
CA ILE A 194 -1.72 -19.26 -5.86
C ILE A 194 -3.13 -19.71 -5.47
N ARG A 195 -3.60 -20.84 -6.03
CA ARG A 195 -4.94 -21.39 -5.73
C ARG A 195 -5.12 -21.67 -4.24
N ALA A 196 -4.13 -22.29 -3.61
CA ALA A 196 -4.17 -22.59 -2.18
C ALA A 196 -4.33 -21.33 -1.32
N GLU A 197 -3.64 -20.23 -1.69
CA GLU A 197 -3.68 -18.97 -0.96
C GLU A 197 -5.02 -18.21 -1.13
N ILE A 198 -5.68 -18.31 -2.30
CA ILE A 198 -6.95 -17.61 -2.54
C ILE A 198 -8.18 -18.46 -2.17
N ALA A 199 -8.05 -19.78 -2.09
CA ALA A 199 -9.17 -20.70 -1.83
C ALA A 199 -9.99 -20.31 -0.58
N PRO A 200 -9.40 -19.90 0.55
CA PRO A 200 -10.16 -19.50 1.74
C PRO A 200 -11.06 -18.25 1.53
N CYS A 201 -10.83 -17.48 0.46
CA CYS A 201 -11.71 -16.35 0.13
C CYS A 201 -13.07 -16.80 -0.42
N PHE A 202 -13.17 -18.02 -0.87
CA PHE A 202 -14.37 -18.55 -1.53
C PHE A 202 -15.22 -19.33 -0.53
N VAL A 203 -16.01 -18.60 0.25
CA VAL A 203 -16.93 -19.15 1.26
C VAL A 203 -18.32 -19.32 0.64
N ALA A 204 -18.96 -20.45 0.93
CA ALA A 204 -20.36 -20.71 0.57
C ALA A 204 -21.12 -21.12 1.82
N ASP A 205 -22.27 -20.50 2.05
CA ASP A 205 -23.21 -20.82 3.12
C ASP A 205 -24.62 -21.00 2.52
N GLY A 206 -25.07 -22.23 2.43
CA GLY A 206 -26.32 -22.57 1.78
C GLY A 206 -26.35 -22.14 0.30
N SER A 207 -27.29 -21.26 -0.05
CA SER A 207 -27.40 -20.67 -1.40
C SER A 207 -26.55 -19.43 -1.62
N GLU A 208 -26.03 -18.85 -0.56
CA GLU A 208 -25.22 -17.64 -0.61
C GLU A 208 -23.72 -17.98 -0.67
N ARG A 209 -22.97 -17.18 -1.38
CA ARG A 209 -21.51 -17.37 -1.51
C ARG A 209 -20.80 -16.06 -1.71
N THR A 210 -19.50 -16.03 -1.41
CA THR A 210 -18.65 -14.88 -1.68
C THR A 210 -18.82 -14.42 -3.13
N ASP A 211 -19.23 -13.17 -3.31
CA ASP A 211 -19.36 -12.54 -4.63
C ASP A 211 -18.39 -11.37 -4.83
N THR A 212 -17.72 -10.95 -3.76
CA THR A 212 -16.84 -9.79 -3.78
C THR A 212 -15.59 -10.06 -2.92
N ILE A 213 -14.40 -9.82 -3.49
CA ILE A 213 -13.12 -9.98 -2.80
C ILE A 213 -12.33 -8.66 -2.88
N VAL A 214 -11.90 -8.15 -1.73
CA VAL A 214 -11.06 -6.96 -1.59
C VAL A 214 -9.59 -7.36 -1.67
N LEU A 215 -8.83 -6.75 -2.56
CA LEU A 215 -7.39 -6.89 -2.63
C LEU A 215 -6.72 -5.91 -1.66
N ALA A 216 -6.39 -6.39 -0.47
CA ALA A 216 -5.81 -5.57 0.62
C ALA A 216 -4.27 -5.68 0.69
N CYS A 217 -3.63 -5.89 -0.46
CA CYS A 217 -2.18 -5.83 -0.65
C CYS A 217 -1.89 -5.31 -2.07
N THR A 218 -0.93 -4.41 -2.20
CA THR A 218 -0.54 -3.79 -3.47
C THR A 218 0.01 -4.78 -4.51
N HIS A 219 0.54 -5.91 -4.06
CA HIS A 219 1.06 -6.96 -4.93
C HIS A 219 -0.03 -7.79 -5.61
N PHE A 220 -1.19 -7.93 -4.97
CA PHE A 220 -2.21 -8.87 -5.43
C PHE A 220 -2.82 -8.53 -6.78
N PRO A 221 -3.04 -7.25 -7.15
CA PRO A 221 -3.49 -6.89 -8.50
C PRO A 221 -2.51 -7.29 -9.61
N LEU A 222 -1.23 -7.55 -9.32
CA LEU A 222 -0.25 -8.07 -10.28
C LEU A 222 -0.56 -9.54 -10.68
N LEU A 223 -1.30 -10.27 -9.85
CA LEU A 223 -1.71 -11.66 -10.06
C LEU A 223 -3.19 -11.78 -10.47
N LEU A 224 -3.89 -10.67 -10.77
CA LEU A 224 -5.34 -10.66 -10.95
C LEU A 224 -5.79 -11.62 -12.06
N ASP A 225 -5.14 -11.63 -13.20
CA ASP A 225 -5.46 -12.55 -14.32
C ASP A 225 -5.37 -14.02 -13.90
N ARG A 226 -4.43 -14.36 -12.99
CA ARG A 226 -4.31 -15.70 -12.42
C ARG A 226 -5.43 -15.97 -11.41
N PHE A 227 -5.75 -15.02 -10.56
CA PHE A 227 -6.85 -15.15 -9.61
C PHE A 227 -8.19 -15.41 -10.32
N GLU A 228 -8.49 -14.65 -11.38
CA GLU A 228 -9.71 -14.84 -12.19
C GLU A 228 -9.78 -16.22 -12.83
N ARG A 229 -8.64 -16.72 -13.35
CA ARG A 229 -8.58 -18.05 -13.98
C ARG A 229 -8.68 -19.19 -12.96
N LEU A 230 -8.17 -19.00 -11.74
CA LEU A 230 -8.09 -20.03 -10.70
C LEU A 230 -9.28 -20.01 -9.73
N ALA A 231 -10.12 -18.97 -9.79
CA ALA A 231 -11.31 -18.83 -8.98
C ALA A 231 -12.32 -19.96 -9.27
N PRO A 232 -12.90 -20.61 -8.25
CA PRO A 232 -13.88 -21.69 -8.43
C PRO A 232 -15.23 -21.18 -8.99
N TRP A 233 -15.50 -19.87 -8.84
CA TRP A 233 -16.62 -19.16 -9.47
C TRP A 233 -16.29 -17.68 -9.65
N PRO A 234 -16.99 -16.98 -10.56
CA PRO A 234 -16.77 -15.55 -10.77
C PRO A 234 -17.10 -14.73 -9.53
N VAL A 235 -16.21 -13.80 -9.20
CA VAL A 235 -16.36 -12.81 -8.12
C VAL A 235 -15.94 -11.43 -8.62
N ARG A 236 -16.36 -10.39 -7.90
CA ARG A 236 -15.87 -9.03 -8.13
C ARG A 236 -14.59 -8.80 -7.31
N TRP A 237 -13.51 -8.54 -7.97
CA TRP A 237 -12.27 -8.12 -7.34
C TRP A 237 -12.26 -6.61 -7.15
N ILE A 238 -11.97 -6.14 -5.93
CA ILE A 238 -11.92 -4.73 -5.59
C ILE A 238 -10.46 -4.32 -5.35
N ASP A 239 -9.91 -3.56 -6.30
CA ASP A 239 -8.59 -2.93 -6.20
C ASP A 239 -8.75 -1.52 -5.63
N PRO A 240 -8.03 -1.13 -4.54
CA PRO A 240 -8.08 0.21 -3.98
C PRO A 240 -7.34 1.28 -4.83
N ALA A 241 -6.47 0.90 -5.77
CA ALA A 241 -5.62 1.83 -6.51
C ALA A 241 -6.38 2.98 -7.21
N PRO A 242 -7.53 2.77 -7.88
CA PRO A 242 -8.30 3.88 -8.46
C PRO A 242 -8.83 4.87 -7.40
N ALA A 243 -9.15 4.40 -6.20
CA ALA A 243 -9.60 5.28 -5.11
C ALA A 243 -8.44 6.13 -4.55
N ILE A 244 -7.26 5.55 -4.47
CA ILE A 244 -6.03 6.25 -4.07
C ILE A 244 -5.71 7.36 -5.09
N ALA A 245 -5.77 7.05 -6.39
CA ALA A 245 -5.54 8.04 -7.46
C ALA A 245 -6.55 9.20 -7.39
N ARG A 246 -7.84 8.93 -7.16
CA ARG A 246 -8.84 9.98 -6.93
C ARG A 246 -8.47 10.84 -5.72
N ARG A 247 -8.01 10.23 -4.62
CA ARG A 247 -7.61 11.00 -3.42
C ARG A 247 -6.40 11.89 -3.68
N VAL A 248 -5.45 11.45 -4.48
CA VAL A 248 -4.33 12.29 -4.93
C VAL A 248 -4.85 13.51 -5.69
N VAL A 249 -5.74 13.32 -6.66
CA VAL A 249 -6.34 14.41 -7.44
C VAL A 249 -7.14 15.37 -6.55
N GLU A 250 -7.87 14.87 -5.55
CA GLU A 250 -8.59 15.73 -4.58
C GLU A 250 -7.64 16.66 -3.79
N LEU A 251 -6.43 16.20 -3.46
CA LEU A 251 -5.48 16.95 -2.66
C LEU A 251 -4.65 17.96 -3.45
N ILE A 252 -4.24 17.59 -4.67
CA ILE A 252 -3.34 18.43 -5.48
C ILE A 252 -3.98 18.97 -6.76
N GLY A 253 -5.27 18.72 -6.95
CA GLY A 253 -6.05 19.16 -8.11
C GLY A 253 -5.92 18.22 -9.32
N PRO A 254 -6.73 18.44 -10.37
CA PRO A 254 -6.65 17.71 -11.63
C PRO A 254 -5.39 18.08 -12.42
N ALA A 255 -5.07 17.27 -13.44
CA ALA A 255 -3.98 17.58 -14.38
C ALA A 255 -4.23 18.94 -15.06
N ALA A 256 -3.25 19.82 -14.96
CA ALA A 256 -3.35 21.20 -15.49
C ALA A 256 -2.44 21.43 -16.72
N GLY A 257 -1.58 20.48 -17.06
CA GLY A 257 -0.58 20.60 -18.13
C GLY A 257 -0.69 19.51 -19.19
N LYS A 258 0.15 19.62 -20.22
CA LYS A 258 0.34 18.54 -21.18
C LYS A 258 0.99 17.35 -20.45
N PRO A 259 0.69 16.11 -20.86
CA PRO A 259 1.44 14.97 -20.36
C PRO A 259 2.94 15.23 -20.49
N MET A 260 3.66 15.17 -19.39
CA MET A 260 5.12 15.14 -19.46
C MET A 260 5.51 13.74 -19.88
N GLN A 261 6.47 13.63 -20.82
CA GLN A 261 7.21 12.37 -20.94
C GLN A 261 7.94 12.18 -19.61
N ALA A 262 7.31 11.39 -18.75
CA ALA A 262 7.69 11.30 -17.35
C ALA A 262 9.09 10.69 -17.26
N GLN A 263 10.05 11.44 -16.74
CA GLN A 263 11.22 10.89 -16.11
C GLN A 263 10.79 10.33 -14.73
N ALA A 264 9.98 9.27 -14.75
CA ALA A 264 9.64 8.56 -13.55
C ALA A 264 10.81 7.62 -13.20
N ARG A 265 11.30 7.73 -11.96
CA ARG A 265 12.45 6.94 -11.48
C ARG A 265 11.99 5.98 -10.40
N ALA A 266 12.45 4.73 -10.47
CA ALA A 266 12.29 3.73 -9.44
C ALA A 266 13.60 3.61 -8.65
N ILE A 267 13.50 3.74 -7.34
CA ILE A 267 14.60 3.67 -6.37
C ILE A 267 14.41 2.43 -5.52
N PHE A 268 15.46 1.63 -5.36
CA PHE A 268 15.47 0.42 -4.54
C PHE A 268 16.43 0.58 -3.35
N THR A 269 15.93 0.40 -2.13
CA THR A 269 16.73 0.63 -0.92
C THR A 269 17.79 -0.43 -0.66
N SER A 270 17.66 -1.62 -1.28
CA SER A 270 18.70 -2.67 -1.22
C SER A 270 19.98 -2.26 -1.95
N GLY A 271 19.93 -1.27 -2.82
CA GLY A 271 21.05 -0.89 -3.69
C GLY A 271 21.38 -1.95 -4.75
N ARG A 272 20.59 -3.01 -4.87
CA ARG A 272 20.78 -4.02 -5.92
C ARG A 272 20.34 -3.47 -7.27
N ALA A 273 21.13 -3.74 -8.32
CA ALA A 273 20.73 -3.42 -9.68
C ALA A 273 19.46 -4.22 -10.04
N ALA A 274 18.51 -3.58 -10.72
CA ALA A 274 17.35 -4.27 -11.25
C ALA A 274 17.79 -5.31 -12.27
N SER A 275 17.22 -6.52 -12.22
CA SER A 275 17.39 -7.52 -13.28
C SER A 275 16.86 -6.99 -14.62
N ALA A 276 17.25 -7.61 -15.73
CA ALA A 276 16.76 -7.22 -17.06
C ALA A 276 15.21 -7.32 -17.12
N ASP A 277 14.63 -8.37 -16.52
CA ASP A 277 13.19 -8.59 -16.51
C ASP A 277 12.48 -7.55 -15.63
N LEU A 278 13.02 -7.25 -14.45
CA LEU A 278 12.49 -6.18 -13.60
C LEU A 278 12.60 -4.82 -14.29
N ALA A 279 13.70 -4.52 -14.96
CA ALA A 279 13.87 -3.28 -15.71
C ALA A 279 12.87 -3.19 -16.87
N ALA A 280 12.62 -4.29 -17.59
CA ALA A 280 11.61 -4.37 -18.64
C ALA A 280 10.19 -4.17 -18.07
N ALA A 281 9.89 -4.80 -16.93
CA ALA A 281 8.63 -4.62 -16.23
C ALA A 281 8.42 -3.16 -15.78
N LEU A 282 9.42 -2.53 -15.16
CA LEU A 282 9.39 -1.11 -14.81
C LEU A 282 9.14 -0.22 -16.02
N GLY A 283 9.75 -0.55 -17.16
CA GLY A 283 9.56 0.15 -18.44
C GLY A 283 8.10 0.15 -18.89
N GLN A 284 7.34 -0.93 -18.65
CA GLN A 284 5.90 -1.00 -18.96
C GLN A 284 5.08 -0.01 -18.12
N PHE A 285 5.56 0.37 -16.95
CA PHE A 285 4.98 1.42 -16.12
C PHE A 285 5.55 2.82 -16.42
N GLY A 286 6.47 2.95 -17.37
CA GLY A 286 7.12 4.23 -17.68
C GLY A 286 8.18 4.64 -16.66
N LEU A 287 8.72 3.69 -15.90
CA LEU A 287 9.75 3.90 -14.88
C LEU A 287 11.12 3.44 -15.41
N SER A 288 12.17 4.17 -15.03
CA SER A 288 13.56 3.71 -15.17
C SER A 288 14.14 3.45 -13.77
N ALA A 289 14.90 2.35 -13.62
CA ALA A 289 15.61 2.09 -12.38
C ALA A 289 16.69 3.17 -12.15
N ALA A 290 16.81 3.65 -10.93
CA ALA A 290 17.81 4.60 -10.49
C ALA A 290 18.49 4.08 -9.23
N GLU A 291 19.77 4.34 -9.10
CA GLU A 291 20.52 4.00 -7.91
C GLU A 291 20.07 4.87 -6.72
N PHE A 292 19.89 4.23 -5.58
CA PHE A 292 19.71 4.88 -4.29
C PHE A 292 20.96 4.64 -3.47
N ALA A 293 21.68 5.71 -3.15
CA ALA A 293 22.83 5.59 -2.27
C ALA A 293 22.36 5.07 -0.91
N PRO A 294 22.85 3.91 -0.42
CA PRO A 294 22.51 3.43 0.91
C PRO A 294 22.83 4.50 1.95
N PRO A 295 22.14 4.54 3.11
CA PRO A 295 22.52 5.43 4.20
C PRO A 295 23.98 5.18 4.53
N ALA A 296 24.75 6.25 4.68
CA ALA A 296 26.05 6.13 5.31
C ALA A 296 25.86 5.39 6.64
N ALA A 297 26.64 4.33 6.87
CA ALA A 297 26.61 3.64 8.15
C ALA A 297 26.75 4.70 9.25
N PRO A 298 25.99 4.64 10.35
CA PRO A 298 26.17 5.57 11.44
C PRO A 298 27.67 5.53 11.80
N SER A 299 28.32 6.70 11.72
CA SER A 299 29.69 6.84 12.18
C SER A 299 29.75 6.27 13.60
N SER A 300 30.58 5.27 13.81
CA SER A 300 30.82 4.70 15.12
C SER A 300 31.02 5.85 16.10
N PHE A 301 30.10 5.97 17.06
CA PHE A 301 30.19 6.96 18.11
C PHE A 301 31.59 6.83 18.74
N ASP A 302 32.35 7.90 18.64
CA ASP A 302 33.57 8.08 19.44
C ASP A 302 33.20 7.82 20.91
N THR A 303 33.64 6.70 21.42
CA THR A 303 33.61 6.45 22.85
C THR A 303 34.57 7.46 23.49
N PRO A 304 34.11 8.36 24.39
CA PRO A 304 35.00 9.22 25.09
C PRO A 304 35.94 8.34 25.92
N SER A 305 37.27 8.44 25.64
CA SER A 305 38.29 7.80 26.43
C SER A 305 38.24 8.39 27.84
N VAL A 306 37.75 7.60 28.77
CA VAL A 306 37.93 7.90 30.21
C VAL A 306 39.38 7.62 30.52
N SER A 307 40.18 8.67 30.60
CA SER A 307 41.52 8.63 31.18
C SER A 307 41.40 8.51 32.70
N ALA A 308 42.06 7.50 33.24
CA ALA A 308 42.24 7.20 34.66
C ALA A 308 43.07 8.26 35.37
#